data_efb5f4c259a3ed4fd2f4d16745adf687
#
_entry.id   efb5f4c259a3ed4fd2f4d16745adf687
#
_cell.length_a   1.000
_cell.length_b   1.000
_cell.length_c   1.000
_cell.angle_alpha   90.00
_cell.angle_beta   90.00
_cell.angle_gamma   90.00
#
_symmetry.space_group_name_H-M   'P 1'
#
loop_
_entity.id
_entity.type
_entity.pdbx_description
1 polymer ?
#
loop_
_entity_poly.entity_id
_entity_poly.type
_entity_poly.pdbx_seq_one_letter_code
_entity_poly.pdbx_strand_id
1 'polypeptide(L)'
;MDLSATSSLLRLLSDPTRVRLLALLEREELTVAELAAILRLAQPRVSTHLAKLKEADLVRDRRAGVSSYYRYNGELPPREGALLRALKEAVSDALLADDERRLPGILARRARAEGWADTVAGDMERHYS
;
A
#
# COMPACT_ATOMS: atom_id res chain seq x y z
N MET A 1 -0.19 19.98 16.18
CA MET A 1 -0.16 20.22 14.72
C MET A 1 -0.59 21.65 14.46
N ASP A 2 0.23 22.44 13.80
CA ASP A 2 -0.10 23.83 13.50
C ASP A 2 -0.98 23.93 12.22
N LEU A 3 -1.43 25.16 11.89
CA LEU A 3 -2.30 25.38 10.76
C LEU A 3 -1.62 25.00 9.43
N SER A 4 -0.33 25.31 9.29
CA SER A 4 0.43 24.97 8.08
C SER A 4 0.53 23.46 7.88
N ALA A 5 0.86 22.71 8.94
CA ALA A 5 0.94 21.25 8.90
C ALA A 5 -0.43 20.64 8.62
N THR A 6 -1.50 21.19 9.23
CA THR A 6 -2.86 20.73 8.98
C THR A 6 -3.26 20.94 7.52
N SER A 7 -2.98 22.11 6.97
CA SER A 7 -3.29 22.42 5.57
C SER A 7 -2.53 21.53 4.61
N SER A 8 -1.25 21.24 4.87
CA SER A 8 -0.44 20.33 4.07
C SER A 8 -0.99 18.92 4.09
N LEU A 9 -1.39 18.43 5.24
CA LEU A 9 -2.00 17.09 5.37
C LEU A 9 -3.33 17.00 4.62
N LEU A 10 -4.20 18.00 4.78
CA LEU A 10 -5.48 18.03 4.06
C LEU A 10 -5.29 18.10 2.55
N ARG A 11 -4.30 18.86 2.08
CA ARG A 11 -3.97 18.93 0.66
C ARG A 11 -3.49 17.58 0.12
N LEU A 12 -2.67 16.90 0.88
CA LEU A 12 -2.21 15.56 0.54
C LEU A 12 -3.39 14.58 0.42
N LEU A 13 -4.33 14.63 1.35
CA LEU A 13 -5.50 13.76 1.39
C LEU A 13 -6.63 14.17 0.44
N SER A 14 -6.50 15.28 -0.26
CA SER A 14 -7.52 15.75 -1.21
C SER A 14 -7.55 14.95 -2.52
N ASP A 15 -6.56 14.10 -2.76
CA ASP A 15 -6.48 13.27 -3.97
C ASP A 15 -7.08 11.88 -3.71
N PRO A 16 -8.08 11.45 -4.51
CA PRO A 16 -8.73 10.15 -4.32
C PRO A 16 -7.75 8.95 -4.40
N THR A 17 -6.76 9.03 -5.28
CA THR A 17 -5.78 7.94 -5.43
C THR A 17 -4.98 7.76 -4.14
N ARG A 18 -4.57 8.85 -3.49
CA ARG A 18 -3.83 8.76 -2.23
C ARG A 18 -4.68 8.19 -1.10
N VAL A 19 -5.96 8.55 -1.05
CA VAL A 19 -6.90 7.97 -0.06
C VAL A 19 -7.06 6.46 -0.30
N ARG A 20 -7.21 6.04 -1.55
CA ARG A 20 -7.30 4.61 -1.92
C ARG A 20 -6.05 3.85 -1.50
N LEU A 21 -4.86 4.41 -1.74
CA LEU A 21 -3.60 3.80 -1.35
C LEU A 21 -3.50 3.61 0.17
N LEU A 22 -3.84 4.63 0.93
CA LEU A 22 -3.81 4.55 2.40
C LEU A 22 -4.76 3.49 2.92
N ALA A 23 -5.97 3.41 2.37
CA ALA A 23 -6.96 2.41 2.76
C ALA A 23 -6.45 0.98 2.54
N LEU A 24 -5.81 0.71 1.40
CA LEU A 24 -5.24 -0.60 1.09
C LEU A 24 -4.05 -0.92 1.99
N LEU A 25 -3.13 0.01 2.15
CA LEU A 25 -1.89 -0.19 2.90
C LEU A 25 -2.12 -0.31 4.41
N GLU A 26 -3.26 0.12 4.90
CA GLU A 26 -3.67 -0.14 6.28
C GLU A 26 -4.05 -1.61 6.48
N ARG A 27 -4.48 -2.28 5.42
CA ARG A 27 -4.88 -3.69 5.47
C ARG A 27 -3.73 -4.66 5.23
N GLU A 28 -2.81 -4.30 4.31
CA GLU A 28 -1.78 -5.22 3.86
C GLU A 28 -0.55 -4.47 3.34
N GLU A 29 0.64 -5.06 3.49
CA GLU A 29 1.84 -4.61 2.81
C GLU A 29 1.76 -4.99 1.33
N LEU A 30 2.01 -4.03 0.43
CA LEU A 30 1.86 -4.24 -1.01
C LEU A 30 2.99 -3.56 -1.78
N THR A 31 3.38 -4.18 -2.89
CA THR A 31 4.33 -3.58 -3.83
C THR A 31 3.62 -2.57 -4.75
N VAL A 32 4.40 -1.74 -5.45
CA VAL A 32 3.85 -0.81 -6.44
C VAL A 32 3.07 -1.55 -7.53
N ALA A 33 3.60 -2.67 -8.02
CA ALA A 33 2.93 -3.47 -9.05
C ALA A 33 1.59 -4.03 -8.55
N GLU A 34 1.54 -4.50 -7.32
CA GLU A 34 0.31 -5.00 -6.70
C GLU A 34 -0.72 -3.89 -6.51
N LEU A 35 -0.29 -2.75 -6.02
CA LEU A 35 -1.15 -1.58 -5.87
C LEU A 35 -1.71 -1.11 -7.22
N ALA A 36 -0.86 -1.03 -8.24
CA ALA A 36 -1.29 -0.65 -9.59
C ALA A 36 -2.34 -1.62 -10.14
N ALA A 37 -2.17 -2.92 -9.92
CA ALA A 37 -3.13 -3.94 -10.34
C ALA A 37 -4.48 -3.78 -9.62
N ILE A 38 -4.46 -3.53 -8.30
CA ILE A 38 -5.69 -3.33 -7.51
C ILE A 38 -6.40 -2.06 -7.94
N LEU A 39 -5.67 -0.94 -8.02
CA LEU A 39 -6.24 0.37 -8.36
C LEU A 39 -6.58 0.50 -9.85
N ARG A 40 -6.04 -0.39 -10.68
CA ARG A 40 -6.16 -0.33 -12.15
C ARG A 40 -5.61 0.99 -12.69
N LEU A 41 -4.43 1.35 -12.22
CA LEU A 41 -3.69 2.54 -12.62
C LEU A 41 -2.29 2.16 -13.07
N ALA A 42 -1.67 3.01 -13.88
CA ALA A 42 -0.29 2.81 -14.32
C ALA A 42 0.68 2.89 -13.13
N GLN A 43 1.71 2.04 -13.11
CA GLN A 43 2.69 2.01 -12.04
C GLN A 43 3.37 3.37 -11.78
N PRO A 44 3.79 4.14 -12.80
CA PRO A 44 4.41 5.44 -12.56
C PRO A 44 3.51 6.41 -11.81
N ARG A 45 2.20 6.37 -12.07
CA ARG A 45 1.21 7.21 -11.36
C ARG A 45 1.11 6.80 -9.89
N VAL A 46 1.05 5.50 -9.63
CA VAL A 46 1.03 4.96 -8.26
C VAL A 46 2.31 5.33 -7.52
N SER A 47 3.48 5.16 -8.15
CA SER A 47 4.78 5.51 -7.58
C SER A 47 4.86 7.00 -7.19
N THR A 48 4.34 7.89 -8.03
CA THR A 48 4.34 9.33 -7.75
C THR A 48 3.53 9.65 -6.49
N HIS A 49 2.35 9.05 -6.34
CA HIS A 49 1.51 9.25 -5.15
C HIS A 49 2.14 8.62 -3.91
N LEU A 50 2.73 7.44 -4.03
CA LEU A 50 3.43 6.78 -2.92
C LEU A 50 4.61 7.61 -2.42
N ALA A 51 5.36 8.23 -3.33
CA ALA A 51 6.48 9.09 -2.96
C ALA A 51 6.02 10.27 -2.09
N LYS A 52 4.89 10.88 -2.44
CA LYS A 52 4.31 11.99 -1.66
C LYS A 52 3.84 11.51 -0.29
N LEU A 53 3.21 10.36 -0.22
CA LEU A 53 2.76 9.78 1.05
C LEU A 53 3.94 9.41 1.94
N LYS A 54 5.01 8.88 1.36
CA LYS A 54 6.23 8.51 2.08
C LYS A 54 6.95 9.76 2.61
N GLU A 55 7.05 10.81 1.79
CA GLU A 55 7.65 12.08 2.20
C GLU A 55 6.93 12.70 3.40
N ALA A 56 5.60 12.54 3.47
CA ALA A 56 4.78 12.98 4.60
C ALA A 56 4.78 12.00 5.77
N ASP A 57 5.52 10.90 5.68
CA ASP A 57 5.61 9.83 6.67
C ASP A 57 4.28 9.13 6.98
N LEU A 58 3.35 9.17 6.05
CA LEU A 58 2.08 8.43 6.17
C LEU A 58 2.21 6.97 5.79
N VAL A 59 3.18 6.64 4.94
CA VAL A 59 3.52 5.26 4.58
C VAL A 59 5.02 5.05 4.74
N ARG A 60 5.41 3.80 4.95
CA ARG A 60 6.79 3.35 5.02
C ARG A 60 6.97 2.19 4.08
N ASP A 61 8.21 1.93 3.69
CA ASP A 61 8.54 0.79 2.86
C ASP A 61 9.69 -0.02 3.45
N ARG A 62 9.75 -1.28 3.05
CA ARG A 62 10.88 -2.17 3.35
C ARG A 62 11.29 -2.91 2.09
N ARG A 63 12.59 -3.14 1.95
CA ARG A 63 13.14 -3.96 0.89
C ARG A 63 13.03 -5.44 1.26
N ALA A 64 12.60 -6.26 0.29
CA ALA A 64 12.66 -7.71 0.37
C ALA A 64 13.06 -8.24 -1.01
N GLY A 65 14.34 -8.63 -1.15
CA GLY A 65 14.91 -8.97 -2.44
C GLY A 65 14.94 -7.76 -3.38
N VAL A 66 14.35 -7.90 -4.56
CA VAL A 66 14.27 -6.83 -5.57
C VAL A 66 13.03 -5.94 -5.41
N SER A 67 12.15 -6.28 -4.48
CA SER A 67 10.87 -5.58 -4.29
C SER A 67 10.87 -4.68 -3.06
N SER A 68 10.13 -3.57 -3.14
CA SER A 68 9.81 -2.74 -1.99
C SER A 68 8.34 -2.93 -1.63
N TYR A 69 8.08 -3.22 -0.36
CA TYR A 69 6.74 -3.39 0.19
C TYR A 69 6.37 -2.15 0.99
N TYR A 70 5.27 -1.51 0.60
CA TYR A 70 4.75 -0.32 1.27
C TYR A 70 3.70 -0.72 2.29
N ARG A 71 3.62 0.02 3.38
CA ARG A 71 2.61 -0.16 4.43
C ARG A 71 2.23 1.19 5.03
N TYR A 72 1.04 1.25 5.59
CA TYR A 72 0.61 2.41 6.39
C TYR A 72 1.53 2.55 7.61
N ASN A 73 1.86 3.80 7.97
CA ASN A 73 2.65 4.07 9.17
C ASN A 73 1.76 4.01 10.41
N GLY A 74 1.81 2.88 11.14
CA GLY A 74 1.06 2.70 12.39
C GLY A 74 1.61 3.48 13.58
N GLU A 75 2.73 4.19 13.41
CA GLU A 75 3.43 4.93 14.47
C GLU A 75 3.31 6.44 14.30
N LEU A 76 2.25 6.91 13.64
CA LEU A 76 2.00 8.35 13.50
C LEU A 76 1.78 9.00 14.86
N PRO A 77 2.16 10.30 15.00
CA PRO A 77 1.80 11.04 16.19
C PRO A 77 0.28 10.96 16.45
N PRO A 78 -0.15 11.00 17.72
CA PRO A 78 -1.56 10.74 18.07
C PRO A 78 -2.58 11.62 17.34
N ARG A 79 -2.25 12.89 17.08
CA ARG A 79 -3.17 13.83 16.40
C ARG A 79 -3.38 13.45 14.94
N GLU A 80 -2.29 13.18 14.23
CA GLU A 80 -2.33 12.77 12.83
C GLU A 80 -3.02 11.40 12.68
N GLY A 81 -2.69 10.45 13.55
CA GLY A 81 -3.32 9.15 13.57
C GLY A 81 -4.81 9.21 13.84
N ALA A 82 -5.24 10.07 14.76
CA ALA A 82 -6.66 10.28 15.07
C ALA A 82 -7.42 10.87 13.88
N LEU A 83 -6.81 11.85 13.19
CA LEU A 83 -7.42 12.48 12.02
C LEU A 83 -7.61 11.46 10.89
N LEU A 84 -6.59 10.67 10.59
CA LEU A 84 -6.68 9.64 9.54
C LEU A 84 -7.69 8.55 9.89
N ARG A 85 -7.76 8.17 11.15
CA ARG A 85 -8.76 7.20 11.62
C ARG A 85 -10.17 7.74 11.46
N ALA A 86 -10.40 9.02 11.81
CA ALA A 86 -11.70 9.66 11.63
C ALA A 86 -12.12 9.71 10.16
N LEU A 87 -11.20 10.01 9.25
CA LEU A 87 -11.46 9.98 7.82
C LEU A 87 -11.81 8.59 7.33
N LYS A 88 -11.09 7.59 7.75
CA LYS A 88 -11.37 6.19 7.40
C LYS A 88 -12.77 5.78 7.83
N GLU A 89 -13.17 6.14 9.05
CA GLU A 89 -14.49 5.80 9.57
C GLU A 89 -15.62 6.57 8.87
N ALA A 90 -15.33 7.78 8.41
CA ALA A 90 -16.32 8.66 7.79
C ALA A 90 -16.55 8.37 6.30
N VAL A 91 -15.54 7.84 5.60
CA VAL A 91 -15.61 7.66 4.14
C VAL A 91 -16.16 6.28 3.78
N SER A 92 -17.17 6.28 2.92
CA SER A 92 -17.73 5.07 2.31
C SER A 92 -17.94 5.35 0.83
N ASP A 93 -17.36 4.51 -0.03
CA ASP A 93 -17.38 4.73 -1.47
C ASP A 93 -17.25 3.42 -2.23
N ALA A 94 -17.99 3.30 -3.35
CA ALA A 94 -17.95 2.10 -4.18
C ALA A 94 -16.55 1.79 -4.72
N LEU A 95 -15.75 2.81 -5.00
CA LEU A 95 -14.39 2.63 -5.51
C LEU A 95 -13.48 1.97 -4.47
N LEU A 96 -13.59 2.39 -3.21
CA LEU A 96 -12.86 1.75 -2.10
C LEU A 96 -13.29 0.30 -1.91
N ALA A 97 -14.58 0.03 -2.01
CA ALA A 97 -15.12 -1.32 -1.91
C ALA A 97 -14.62 -2.22 -3.05
N ASP A 98 -14.51 -1.68 -4.27
CA ASP A 98 -13.97 -2.40 -5.42
C ASP A 98 -12.50 -2.76 -5.22
N ASP A 99 -11.71 -1.82 -4.71
CA ASP A 99 -10.30 -2.06 -4.38
C ASP A 99 -10.17 -3.20 -3.37
N GLU A 100 -10.95 -3.17 -2.32
CA GLU A 100 -10.95 -4.23 -1.29
C GLU A 100 -11.30 -5.60 -1.86
N ARG A 101 -12.26 -5.66 -2.78
CA ARG A 101 -12.66 -6.93 -3.42
C ARG A 101 -11.52 -7.53 -4.26
N ARG A 102 -10.65 -6.70 -4.83
CA ARG A 102 -9.54 -7.18 -5.65
C ARG A 102 -8.33 -7.65 -4.84
N LEU A 103 -8.21 -7.22 -3.60
CA LEU A 103 -7.06 -7.53 -2.75
C LEU A 103 -6.82 -9.04 -2.55
N PRO A 104 -7.84 -9.86 -2.21
CA PRO A 104 -7.60 -11.30 -2.01
C PRO A 104 -7.00 -12.02 -3.23
N GLY A 105 -7.43 -11.64 -4.44
CA GLY A 105 -6.89 -12.22 -5.68
C GLY A 105 -5.41 -11.87 -5.89
N ILE A 106 -5.00 -10.68 -5.54
CA ILE A 106 -3.61 -10.24 -5.62
C ILE A 106 -2.75 -11.00 -4.59
N LEU A 107 -3.21 -11.16 -3.37
CA LEU A 107 -2.51 -11.92 -2.34
C LEU A 107 -2.41 -13.41 -2.70
N ALA A 108 -3.45 -13.99 -3.27
CA ALA A 108 -3.43 -15.37 -3.75
C ALA A 108 -2.43 -15.56 -4.88
N ARG A 109 -2.32 -14.59 -5.78
CA ARG A 109 -1.36 -14.61 -6.88
C ARG A 109 0.09 -14.55 -6.36
N ARG A 110 0.34 -13.69 -5.36
CA ARG A 110 1.64 -13.61 -4.67
C ARG A 110 2.00 -14.95 -4.03
N ALA A 111 1.08 -15.56 -3.31
CA ALA A 111 1.29 -16.84 -2.63
C ALA A 111 1.63 -17.96 -3.62
N ARG A 112 0.97 -18.00 -4.77
CA ARG A 112 1.27 -18.97 -5.85
C ARG A 112 2.67 -18.76 -6.43
N ALA A 113 3.06 -17.52 -6.67
CA ALA A 113 4.40 -17.19 -7.19
C ALA A 113 5.49 -17.59 -6.20
N GLU A 114 5.31 -17.31 -4.93
CA GLU A 114 6.23 -17.69 -3.86
C GLU A 114 6.32 -19.22 -3.73
N GLY A 115 5.19 -19.92 -3.74
CA GLY A 115 5.13 -21.36 -3.68
C GLY A 115 5.80 -22.03 -4.88
N TRP A 116 5.62 -21.49 -6.07
CA TRP A 116 6.28 -21.98 -7.28
C TRP A 116 7.79 -21.77 -7.19
N ALA A 117 8.25 -20.61 -6.76
CA ALA A 117 9.67 -20.30 -6.61
C ALA A 117 10.35 -21.25 -5.61
N ASP A 118 9.71 -21.52 -4.47
CA ASP A 118 10.19 -22.45 -3.45
C ASP A 118 10.29 -23.88 -4.01
N THR A 119 9.29 -24.32 -4.77
CA THR A 119 9.29 -25.63 -5.41
C THR A 119 10.44 -25.78 -6.39
N VAL A 120 10.64 -24.80 -7.25
CA VAL A 120 11.74 -24.81 -8.24
C VAL A 120 13.10 -24.80 -7.52
N ALA A 121 13.29 -23.97 -6.51
CA ALA A 121 14.52 -23.93 -5.74
C ALA A 121 14.80 -25.29 -5.03
N GLY A 122 13.79 -25.90 -4.45
CA GLY A 122 13.89 -27.22 -3.84
C GLY A 122 14.30 -28.32 -4.83
N ASP A 123 13.73 -28.31 -6.03
CA ASP A 123 14.08 -29.25 -7.10
C ASP A 123 15.53 -29.06 -7.57
N MET A 124 15.97 -27.81 -7.71
CA MET A 124 17.34 -27.50 -8.06
C MET A 124 18.33 -27.96 -7.01
N GLU A 125 18.03 -27.76 -5.75
CA GLU A 125 18.88 -28.23 -4.64
C GLU A 125 19.01 -29.76 -4.66
N ARG A 126 17.91 -30.47 -4.89
CA ARG A 126 17.93 -31.93 -4.99
C ARG A 126 18.76 -32.45 -6.15
N HIS A 127 18.85 -31.68 -7.25
CA HIS A 127 19.63 -32.06 -8.41
C HIS A 127 21.13 -31.83 -8.23
N TYR A 128 21.54 -30.88 -7.40
CA TYR A 128 22.92 -30.46 -7.22
C TYR A 128 23.54 -30.82 -5.86
N SER A 129 22.80 -31.45 -5.01
CA SER A 129 23.32 -31.91 -3.71
C SER A 129 23.80 -33.41 -3.75
#